data_99dce1f8d0d6e7740e8fbe72f7724306
#
_entry.id   99dce1f8d0d6e7740e8fbe72f7724306
#
_cell.length_a   1.000
_cell.length_b   1.000
_cell.length_c   1.000
_cell.angle_alpha   90.00
_cell.angle_beta   90.00
_cell.angle_gamma   90.00
#
_symmetry.space_group_name_H-M   'P 1'
#
loop_
_entity.id
_entity.type
_entity.pdbx_description
1 polymer ?
#
loop_
_entity_poly.entity_id
_entity_poly.type
_entity_poly.pdbx_seq_one_letter_code
_entity_poly.pdbx_strand_id
1 'polypeptide(L)'
;SAIRNILHRLAGEGMLDHIPRRGWRLRPFRQDDLQAFIDVREALELKALELARPKLDPHELQRMLDLSVPPKSAGTKLSVDESLHEYLISTAGNTYITEFFARQGRYYRRLFEWEDLDHDVAIETMRQHHEILTALVEKNWSAARKTLSHHILNNHPILGQVEDKE
;
A
#
# COMPACT_ATOMS: atom_id res chain seq x y z
N SER A 1 7.20 17.29 -27.43
CA SER A 1 8.51 17.08 -26.79
C SER A 1 8.38 15.98 -25.77
N ALA A 2 9.45 15.24 -25.50
CA ALA A 2 9.50 14.15 -24.51
C ALA A 2 9.00 14.59 -23.13
N ILE A 3 9.34 15.79 -22.69
CA ILE A 3 8.89 16.36 -21.41
C ILE A 3 7.36 16.48 -21.36
N ARG A 4 6.72 16.96 -22.42
CA ARG A 4 5.25 17.07 -22.47
C ARG A 4 4.58 15.70 -22.33
N ASN A 5 5.12 14.67 -22.98
CA ASN A 5 4.58 13.31 -22.88
C ASN A 5 4.72 12.75 -21.45
N ILE A 6 5.83 13.04 -20.77
CA ILE A 6 6.03 12.65 -19.35
C ILE A 6 4.99 13.36 -18.47
N LEU A 7 4.78 14.67 -18.65
CA LEU A 7 3.81 15.43 -17.87
C LEU A 7 2.38 14.93 -18.11
N HIS A 8 2.00 14.60 -19.35
CA HIS A 8 0.69 14.00 -19.63
C HIS A 8 0.54 12.62 -18.99
N ARG A 9 1.61 11.81 -18.98
CA ARG A 9 1.59 10.52 -18.30
C ARG A 9 1.39 10.68 -16.79
N LEU A 10 2.16 11.58 -16.15
CA LEU A 10 2.03 11.86 -14.72
C LEU A 10 0.64 12.42 -14.37
N ALA A 11 0.02 13.20 -15.26
CA ALA A 11 -1.36 13.64 -15.06
C ALA A 11 -2.36 12.48 -15.20
N GLY A 12 -2.13 11.58 -16.16
CA GLY A 12 -2.94 10.36 -16.29
C GLY A 12 -2.82 9.43 -15.10
N GLU A 13 -1.68 9.46 -14.40
CA GLU A 13 -1.41 8.75 -13.14
C GLU A 13 -1.94 9.51 -11.90
N GLY A 14 -2.58 10.67 -12.09
CA GLY A 14 -3.15 11.48 -11.01
C GLY A 14 -2.16 12.30 -10.19
N MET A 15 -0.88 12.34 -10.58
CA MET A 15 0.17 13.08 -9.87
C MET A 15 0.18 14.58 -10.18
N LEU A 16 -0.28 14.96 -11.37
CA LEU A 16 -0.30 16.34 -11.84
C LEU A 16 -1.68 16.74 -12.35
N ASP A 17 -2.03 18.00 -12.13
CA ASP A 17 -3.15 18.67 -12.78
C ASP A 17 -2.63 19.53 -13.93
N HIS A 18 -3.24 19.39 -15.12
CA HIS A 18 -3.00 20.32 -16.23
C HIS A 18 -3.91 21.53 -16.10
N ILE A 19 -3.32 22.70 -15.90
CA ILE A 19 -4.06 23.96 -15.79
C ILE A 19 -3.92 24.71 -17.13
N PRO A 20 -5.02 24.87 -17.90
CA PRO A 20 -4.97 25.56 -19.18
C PRO A 20 -4.29 26.92 -19.06
N ARG A 21 -3.35 27.21 -19.96
CA ARG A 21 -2.55 28.45 -20.02
C ARG A 21 -1.59 28.71 -18.85
N ARG A 22 -1.63 27.88 -17.78
CA ARG A 22 -0.74 28.01 -16.61
C ARG A 22 0.24 26.85 -16.46
N GLY A 23 0.10 25.79 -17.28
CA GLY A 23 1.00 24.65 -17.26
C GLY A 23 0.53 23.52 -16.35
N TRP A 24 1.41 23.01 -15.51
CA TRP A 24 1.20 21.82 -14.69
C TRP A 24 1.39 22.15 -13.21
N ARG A 25 0.54 21.57 -12.39
CA ARG A 25 0.64 21.69 -10.93
C ARG A 25 0.67 20.31 -10.30
N LEU A 26 1.52 20.14 -9.30
CA LEU A 26 1.47 18.94 -8.47
C LEU A 26 0.10 18.85 -7.79
N ARG A 27 -0.55 17.70 -7.87
CA ARG A 27 -1.81 17.50 -7.15
C ARG A 27 -1.49 17.39 -5.66
N PRO A 28 -2.05 18.27 -4.82
CA PRO A 28 -1.83 18.17 -3.38
C PRO A 28 -2.47 16.90 -2.84
N PHE A 29 -1.84 16.26 -1.86
CA PHE A 29 -2.45 15.20 -1.10
C PHE A 29 -3.54 15.81 -0.19
N ARG A 30 -4.73 15.27 -0.28
CA ARG A 30 -5.85 15.65 0.57
C ARG A 30 -6.26 14.48 1.44
N GLN A 31 -6.59 14.76 2.71
CA GLN A 31 -7.02 13.70 3.64
C GLN A 31 -8.23 12.93 3.13
N ASP A 32 -9.21 13.65 2.57
CA ASP A 32 -10.42 13.03 2.02
C ASP A 32 -10.12 12.10 0.83
N ASP A 33 -9.19 12.50 -0.05
CA ASP A 33 -8.76 11.67 -1.20
C ASP A 33 -8.02 10.42 -0.70
N LEU A 34 -7.19 10.56 0.35
CA LEU A 34 -6.49 9.43 0.97
C LEU A 34 -7.49 8.45 1.58
N GLN A 35 -8.48 8.94 2.33
CA GLN A 35 -9.48 8.06 2.93
C GLN A 35 -10.29 7.32 1.86
N ALA A 36 -10.74 8.03 0.82
CA ALA A 36 -11.44 7.40 -0.30
C ALA A 36 -10.58 6.34 -1.01
N PHE A 37 -9.27 6.58 -1.14
CA PHE A 37 -8.35 5.57 -1.68
C PHE A 37 -8.23 4.35 -0.76
N ILE A 38 -8.12 4.55 0.56
CA ILE A 38 -8.00 3.48 1.56
C ILE A 38 -9.25 2.58 1.54
N ASP A 39 -10.45 3.18 1.44
CA ASP A 39 -11.70 2.42 1.36
C ASP A 39 -11.74 1.52 0.11
N VAL A 40 -11.31 2.04 -1.04
CA VAL A 40 -11.20 1.26 -2.28
C VAL A 40 -10.08 0.21 -2.18
N ARG A 41 -8.93 0.57 -1.59
CA ARG A 41 -7.80 -0.33 -1.36
C ARG A 41 -8.24 -1.54 -0.53
N GLU A 42 -8.94 -1.31 0.59
CA GLU A 42 -9.46 -2.39 1.43
C GLU A 42 -10.35 -3.35 0.64
N ALA A 43 -11.34 -2.81 -0.07
CA ALA A 43 -12.27 -3.63 -0.84
C ALA A 43 -11.55 -4.48 -1.90
N LEU A 44 -10.58 -3.90 -2.62
CA LEU A 44 -9.83 -4.60 -3.68
C LEU A 44 -8.83 -5.61 -3.11
N GLU A 45 -8.13 -5.31 -2.02
CA GLU A 45 -7.18 -6.24 -1.43
C GLU A 45 -7.88 -7.41 -0.72
N LEU A 46 -9.03 -7.20 -0.08
CA LEU A 46 -9.83 -8.29 0.45
C LEU A 46 -10.38 -9.20 -0.68
N LYS A 47 -10.72 -8.62 -1.82
CA LYS A 47 -11.10 -9.40 -3.01
C LYS A 47 -9.89 -10.13 -3.61
N ALA A 48 -8.73 -9.50 -3.62
CA ALA A 48 -7.49 -10.15 -4.05
C ALA A 48 -7.15 -11.35 -3.16
N LEU A 49 -7.25 -11.22 -1.84
CA LEU A 49 -7.06 -12.33 -0.89
C LEU A 49 -8.01 -13.50 -1.19
N GLU A 50 -9.30 -13.22 -1.43
CA GLU A 50 -10.29 -14.25 -1.78
C GLU A 50 -9.90 -15.00 -3.06
N LEU A 51 -9.51 -14.27 -4.12
CA LEU A 51 -9.13 -14.84 -5.42
C LEU A 51 -7.78 -15.54 -5.38
N ALA A 52 -6.84 -15.05 -4.57
CA ALA A 52 -5.51 -15.65 -4.38
C ALA A 52 -5.58 -16.94 -3.57
N ARG A 53 -6.51 -17.06 -2.63
CA ARG A 53 -6.63 -18.19 -1.69
C ARG A 53 -6.36 -19.57 -2.28
N PRO A 54 -6.97 -20.00 -3.40
CA PRO A 54 -6.73 -21.32 -3.99
C PRO A 54 -5.38 -21.46 -4.71
N LYS A 55 -4.63 -20.37 -4.85
CA LYS A 55 -3.38 -20.28 -5.64
C LYS A 55 -2.15 -19.94 -4.79
N LEU A 56 -2.34 -19.65 -3.50
CA LEU A 56 -1.24 -19.28 -2.61
C LEU A 56 -0.26 -20.44 -2.47
N ASP A 57 1.03 -20.15 -2.66
CA ASP A 57 2.11 -21.10 -2.46
C ASP A 57 2.49 -21.17 -0.98
N PRO A 58 2.33 -22.34 -0.29
CA PRO A 58 2.69 -22.49 1.11
C PRO A 58 4.17 -22.21 1.39
N HIS A 59 5.07 -22.53 0.46
CA HIS A 59 6.50 -22.30 0.64
C HIS A 59 6.82 -20.79 0.60
N GLU A 60 6.19 -20.06 -0.31
CA GLU A 60 6.37 -18.63 -0.40
C GLU A 60 5.77 -17.91 0.84
N LEU A 61 4.59 -18.33 1.30
CA LEU A 61 4.01 -17.80 2.53
C LEU A 61 4.92 -18.02 3.75
N GLN A 62 5.49 -19.23 3.88
CA GLN A 62 6.42 -19.53 4.99
C GLN A 62 7.69 -18.69 4.88
N ARG A 63 8.25 -18.54 3.67
CA ARG A 63 9.43 -17.68 3.44
C ARG A 63 9.16 -16.22 3.85
N MET A 64 8.01 -15.69 3.47
CA MET A 64 7.61 -14.33 3.84
C MET A 64 7.41 -14.20 5.35
N LEU A 65 6.79 -15.18 5.99
CA LEU A 65 6.58 -15.21 7.44
C LEU A 65 7.92 -15.20 8.19
N ASP A 66 8.90 -16.01 7.76
CA ASP A 66 10.22 -16.08 8.38
C ASP A 66 10.98 -14.73 8.28
N LEU A 67 10.74 -13.97 7.22
CA LEU A 67 11.34 -12.64 7.00
C LEU A 67 10.59 -11.50 7.70
N SER A 68 9.35 -11.70 8.09
CA SER A 68 8.47 -10.67 8.65
C SER A 68 8.65 -10.42 10.15
N VAL A 69 9.62 -11.09 10.79
CA VAL A 69 9.86 -10.95 12.24
C VAL A 69 10.37 -9.54 12.56
N PRO A 70 9.67 -8.76 13.39
CA PRO A 70 10.12 -7.44 13.77
C PRO A 70 11.50 -7.48 14.46
N PRO A 71 12.40 -6.52 14.17
CA PRO A 71 13.71 -6.48 14.80
C PRO A 71 13.61 -6.25 16.30
N LYS A 72 14.43 -6.97 17.07
CA LYS A 72 14.45 -6.94 18.55
C LYS A 72 15.13 -5.69 19.15
N SER A 73 15.79 -4.84 18.32
CA SER A 73 16.57 -3.71 18.81
C SER A 73 16.21 -2.40 18.11
N ALA A 74 16.12 -1.33 18.88
CA ALA A 74 16.04 0.04 18.37
C ALA A 74 17.33 0.38 17.59
N GLY A 75 17.20 0.97 16.40
CA GLY A 75 18.34 1.44 15.58
C GLY A 75 18.50 0.75 14.22
N THR A 76 17.68 -0.27 13.91
CA THR A 76 17.63 -0.83 12.57
C THR A 76 16.75 0.06 11.68
N LYS A 77 17.26 0.45 10.50
CA LYS A 77 16.44 1.16 9.50
C LYS A 77 15.27 0.24 9.12
N LEU A 78 14.06 0.62 9.50
CA LEU A 78 12.86 -0.15 9.20
C LEU A 78 12.38 0.26 7.82
N SER A 79 12.20 -0.71 6.93
CA SER A 79 11.45 -0.52 5.69
C SER A 79 10.14 -1.29 5.80
N VAL A 80 9.04 -0.63 5.49
CA VAL A 80 7.76 -1.33 5.37
C VAL A 80 7.84 -2.23 4.16
N ASP A 81 7.73 -3.54 4.37
CA ASP A 81 7.74 -4.53 3.30
C ASP A 81 6.35 -4.63 2.67
N GLU A 82 6.21 -4.09 1.48
CA GLU A 82 4.98 -4.17 0.68
C GLU A 82 4.81 -5.51 -0.06
N SER A 83 5.78 -6.42 0.06
CA SER A 83 5.79 -7.68 -0.68
C SER A 83 4.54 -8.53 -0.45
N LEU A 84 3.95 -8.50 0.77
CA LEU A 84 2.72 -9.21 1.09
C LEU A 84 1.56 -8.74 0.22
N HIS A 85 1.33 -7.43 0.13
CA HIS A 85 0.26 -6.85 -0.67
C HIS A 85 0.44 -7.16 -2.16
N GLU A 86 1.67 -6.97 -2.67
CA GLU A 86 2.02 -7.26 -4.06
C GLU A 86 1.83 -8.76 -4.39
N TYR A 87 2.19 -9.63 -3.47
CA TYR A 87 2.01 -11.08 -3.61
C TYR A 87 0.53 -11.46 -3.70
N LEU A 88 -0.31 -10.93 -2.82
CA LEU A 88 -1.76 -11.19 -2.84
C LEU A 88 -2.41 -10.68 -4.13
N ILE A 89 -2.08 -9.44 -4.54
CA ILE A 89 -2.62 -8.80 -5.74
C ILE A 89 -2.20 -9.55 -7.00
N SER A 90 -0.93 -9.93 -7.14
CA SER A 90 -0.42 -10.65 -8.30
C SER A 90 -0.98 -12.07 -8.38
N THR A 91 -1.02 -12.79 -7.24
CA THR A 91 -1.53 -14.16 -7.16
C THR A 91 -3.04 -14.23 -7.43
N ALA A 92 -3.80 -13.18 -7.09
CA ALA A 92 -5.21 -13.07 -7.42
C ALA A 92 -5.47 -13.26 -8.92
N GLY A 93 -4.58 -12.76 -9.77
CA GLY A 93 -4.67 -12.88 -11.22
C GLY A 93 -5.83 -12.08 -11.83
N ASN A 94 -6.31 -11.06 -11.13
CA ASN A 94 -7.33 -10.14 -11.64
C ASN A 94 -6.65 -8.89 -12.22
N THR A 95 -6.67 -8.78 -13.55
CA THR A 95 -5.98 -7.69 -14.27
C THR A 95 -6.49 -6.30 -13.89
N TYR A 96 -7.78 -6.13 -13.60
CA TYR A 96 -8.34 -4.84 -13.17
C TYR A 96 -7.86 -4.42 -11.79
N ILE A 97 -7.73 -5.36 -10.85
CA ILE A 97 -7.14 -5.08 -9.53
C ILE A 97 -5.68 -4.68 -9.71
N THR A 98 -4.91 -5.46 -10.47
CA THR A 98 -3.49 -5.18 -10.74
C THR A 98 -3.30 -3.82 -11.42
N GLU A 99 -4.13 -3.48 -12.43
CA GLU A 99 -4.06 -2.18 -13.11
C GLU A 99 -4.44 -1.01 -12.20
N PHE A 100 -5.43 -1.19 -11.33
CA PHE A 100 -5.78 -0.16 -10.34
C PHE A 100 -4.57 0.19 -9.48
N PHE A 101 -3.91 -0.80 -8.88
CA PHE A 101 -2.74 -0.57 -8.04
C PHE A 101 -1.53 -0.07 -8.84
N ALA A 102 -1.35 -0.50 -10.07
CA ALA A 102 -0.29 0.02 -10.94
C ALA A 102 -0.46 1.50 -11.30
N ARG A 103 -1.69 1.98 -11.41
CA ARG A 103 -2.00 3.37 -11.79
C ARG A 103 -2.18 4.27 -10.58
N GLN A 104 -3.07 3.89 -9.66
CA GLN A 104 -3.44 4.72 -8.52
C GLN A 104 -2.51 4.48 -7.32
N GLY A 105 -2.07 3.24 -7.11
CA GLY A 105 -1.22 2.86 -5.98
C GLY A 105 0.12 3.58 -5.96
N ARG A 106 0.71 3.93 -7.11
CA ARG A 106 1.99 4.67 -7.16
C ARG A 106 1.92 6.04 -6.51
N TYR A 107 0.80 6.75 -6.69
CA TYR A 107 0.60 8.06 -6.09
C TYR A 107 0.53 7.95 -4.57
N TYR A 108 -0.25 7.00 -4.06
CA TYR A 108 -0.45 6.82 -2.64
C TYR A 108 0.68 6.04 -1.97
N ARG A 109 1.35 5.12 -2.68
CA ARG A 109 2.54 4.39 -2.16
C ARG A 109 3.61 5.35 -1.67
N ARG A 110 3.83 6.47 -2.38
CA ARG A 110 4.79 7.50 -1.96
C ARG A 110 4.51 8.10 -0.59
N LEU A 111 3.27 8.08 -0.14
CA LEU A 111 2.91 8.52 1.21
C LEU A 111 3.35 7.53 2.29
N PHE A 112 3.49 6.25 1.91
CA PHE A 112 3.90 5.18 2.82
C PHE A 112 5.42 4.90 2.75
N GLU A 113 6.10 5.36 1.70
CA GLU A 113 7.55 5.19 1.48
C GLU A 113 8.39 6.29 2.15
N TRP A 114 7.78 7.24 2.84
CA TRP A 114 8.54 8.33 3.46
C TRP A 114 9.46 7.79 4.56
N GLU A 115 10.75 8.17 4.45
CA GLU A 115 11.84 7.77 5.35
C GLU A 115 11.63 8.19 6.81
N ASP A 116 10.60 9.00 7.09
CA ASP A 116 10.24 9.56 8.39
C ASP A 116 8.97 8.92 9.00
N LEU A 117 8.62 7.68 8.60
CA LEU A 117 7.60 6.95 9.35
C LEU A 117 8.05 6.83 10.80
N ASP A 118 7.20 7.26 11.71
CA ASP A 118 7.40 7.06 13.16
C ASP A 118 7.78 5.59 13.39
N HIS A 119 8.86 5.39 14.14
CA HIS A 119 9.41 4.07 14.42
C HIS A 119 8.35 3.11 14.99
N ASP A 120 7.46 3.59 15.84
CA ASP A 120 6.40 2.81 16.44
C ASP A 120 5.35 2.39 15.41
N VAL A 121 5.04 3.26 14.44
CA VAL A 121 4.14 2.93 13.31
C VAL A 121 4.75 1.86 12.42
N ALA A 122 6.05 1.95 12.14
CA ALA A 122 6.73 0.94 11.33
C ALA A 122 6.76 -0.43 12.02
N ILE A 123 7.03 -0.48 13.32
CA ILE A 123 7.00 -1.73 14.12
C ILE A 123 5.59 -2.32 14.13
N GLU A 124 4.57 -1.50 14.34
CA GLU A 124 3.18 -1.96 14.36
C GLU A 124 2.76 -2.51 12.98
N THR A 125 3.16 -1.86 11.90
CA THR A 125 2.94 -2.33 10.52
C THR A 125 3.58 -3.70 10.31
N MET A 126 4.84 -3.88 10.72
CA MET A 126 5.55 -5.16 10.61
C MET A 126 4.86 -6.26 11.46
N ARG A 127 4.43 -5.93 12.68
CA ARG A 127 3.69 -6.85 13.54
C ARG A 127 2.40 -7.33 12.88
N GLN A 128 1.65 -6.44 12.26
CA GLN A 128 0.41 -6.77 11.58
C GLN A 128 0.66 -7.61 10.32
N HIS A 129 1.70 -7.31 9.52
CA HIS A 129 2.11 -8.16 8.40
C HIS A 129 2.44 -9.58 8.88
N HIS A 130 3.19 -9.71 9.99
CA HIS A 130 3.50 -11.01 10.58
C HIS A 130 2.24 -11.78 11.00
N GLU A 131 1.26 -11.11 11.61
CA GLU A 131 -0.02 -11.71 11.99
C GLU A 131 -0.85 -12.15 10.78
N ILE A 132 -0.88 -11.36 9.72
CA ILE A 132 -1.56 -11.74 8.47
C ILE A 132 -0.92 -13.00 7.88
N LEU A 133 0.42 -13.01 7.76
CA LEU A 133 1.18 -14.15 7.22
C LEU A 133 1.00 -15.40 8.07
N THR A 134 1.02 -15.28 9.41
CA THR A 134 0.73 -16.37 10.32
C THR A 134 -0.65 -16.97 10.05
N ALA A 135 -1.68 -16.12 9.96
CA ALA A 135 -3.04 -16.58 9.68
C ALA A 135 -3.17 -17.25 8.31
N LEU A 136 -2.42 -16.77 7.28
CA LEU A 136 -2.40 -17.38 5.95
C LEU A 136 -1.73 -18.76 5.96
N VAL A 137 -0.58 -18.91 6.64
CA VAL A 137 0.13 -20.19 6.80
C VAL A 137 -0.74 -21.20 7.54
N GLU A 138 -1.41 -20.77 8.61
CA GLU A 138 -2.34 -21.59 9.38
C GLU A 138 -3.68 -21.87 8.68
N LYS A 139 -3.89 -21.27 7.49
CA LYS A 139 -5.14 -21.33 6.72
C LYS A 139 -6.35 -20.80 7.50
N ASN A 140 -6.12 -19.92 8.46
CA ASN A 140 -7.16 -19.21 9.18
C ASN A 140 -7.65 -17.99 8.38
N TRP A 141 -8.50 -18.26 7.38
CA TRP A 141 -8.97 -17.26 6.42
C TRP A 141 -9.78 -16.13 7.06
N SER A 142 -10.50 -16.43 8.13
CA SER A 142 -11.27 -15.42 8.86
C SER A 142 -10.35 -14.44 9.58
N ALA A 143 -9.32 -14.94 10.25
CA ALA A 143 -8.31 -14.11 10.89
C ALA A 143 -7.52 -13.31 9.86
N ALA A 144 -7.02 -13.95 8.79
CA ALA A 144 -6.27 -13.28 7.74
C ALA A 144 -7.06 -12.10 7.13
N ARG A 145 -8.34 -12.32 6.80
CA ARG A 145 -9.23 -11.28 6.27
C ARG A 145 -9.41 -10.13 7.27
N LYS A 146 -9.69 -10.45 8.54
CA LYS A 146 -9.92 -9.44 9.59
C LYS A 146 -8.67 -8.59 9.84
N THR A 147 -7.51 -9.25 9.96
CA THR A 147 -6.24 -8.54 10.22
C THR A 147 -5.80 -7.72 9.02
N LEU A 148 -5.98 -8.21 7.79
CA LEU A 148 -5.70 -7.44 6.56
C LEU A 148 -6.58 -6.19 6.47
N SER A 149 -7.88 -6.31 6.70
CA SER A 149 -8.81 -5.16 6.74
C SER A 149 -8.39 -4.15 7.80
N HIS A 150 -8.11 -4.61 9.02
CA HIS A 150 -7.66 -3.75 10.12
C HIS A 150 -6.35 -3.03 9.77
N HIS A 151 -5.40 -3.77 9.21
CA HIS A 151 -4.11 -3.22 8.77
C HIS A 151 -4.29 -2.08 7.74
N ILE A 152 -5.10 -2.30 6.70
CA ILE A 152 -5.31 -1.31 5.65
C ILE A 152 -6.01 -0.06 6.19
N LEU A 153 -7.02 -0.22 7.05
CA LEU A 153 -7.83 0.87 7.56
C LEU A 153 -7.12 1.71 8.64
N ASN A 154 -6.13 1.16 9.34
CA ASN A 154 -5.52 1.83 10.50
C ASN A 154 -4.05 2.20 10.31
N ASN A 155 -3.35 1.66 9.33
CA ASN A 155 -1.95 1.94 9.06
C ASN A 155 -1.79 2.83 7.83
N HIS A 156 -2.20 4.07 7.96
CA HIS A 156 -1.97 5.08 6.93
C HIS A 156 -1.47 6.38 7.58
N PRO A 157 -0.64 7.16 6.89
CA PRO A 157 -0.16 8.42 7.41
C PRO A 157 -1.33 9.39 7.63
N ILE A 158 -1.34 10.04 8.78
CA ILE A 158 -2.26 11.15 9.04
C ILE A 158 -1.68 12.36 8.31
N LEU A 159 -2.34 12.80 7.22
CA LEU A 159 -1.97 14.00 6.48
C LEU A 159 -2.38 15.26 7.27
N GLY A 160 -1.96 15.36 8.51
CA GLY A 160 -2.46 16.39 9.41
C GLY A 160 -1.51 17.54 9.71
N GLN A 161 -0.33 17.61 9.08
CA GLN A 161 0.66 18.64 9.40
C GLN A 161 1.51 19.12 8.21
N VAL A 162 0.98 19.06 7.01
CA VAL A 162 1.54 19.94 5.97
C VAL A 162 0.89 21.29 6.17
N GLU A 163 1.50 22.14 7.00
CA GLU A 163 1.18 23.56 7.02
C GLU A 163 1.26 24.06 5.57
N ASP A 164 0.15 24.61 5.08
CA ASP A 164 0.12 25.42 3.87
C ASP A 164 1.11 26.58 4.06
N LYS A 165 2.35 26.36 3.66
CA LYS A 165 3.28 27.48 3.45
C LYS A 165 2.90 28.06 2.10
N GLU A 166 2.09 29.14 2.18
CA GLU A 166 1.82 30.05 1.06
C GLU A 166 3.11 30.56 0.40
#